data_bce8c1cf3128ab57bfce70395cc4af05
#
_entry.id   bce8c1cf3128ab57bfce70395cc4af05
#
_cell.length_a   1.000
_cell.length_b   1.000
_cell.length_c   1.000
_cell.angle_alpha   90.00
_cell.angle_beta   90.00
_cell.angle_gamma   90.00
#
_symmetry.space_group_name_H-M   'P 1'
#
loop_
_entity.id
_entity.type
_entity.pdbx_description
1 polymer ?
#
loop_
_entity_poly.entity_id
_entity_poly.type
_entity_poly.pdbx_seq_one_letter_code
_entity_poly.pdbx_strand_id
1 'polypeptide(L)'
;LRAAGMEPYPLGGDKGGTSVFVLGVQNALRIFSSINIPDSEFIVSGRVRTLCKHSGVLFVTLVEEGETMQVVIERSLVGERLLSLASRNLDTGDIITVRGTYGASRNGTESLIATSWHMASKSLHPIPFDSFTDPEARLRRRSTDLLVHPDQMQNLRLRTAVIKALRA
;
A
#
# COMPACT_ATOMS: atom_id res chain seq x y z
N LEU A 1 -18.81 1.42 4.06
CA LEU A 1 -18.09 0.14 4.10
C LEU A 1 -18.94 -0.95 4.73
N ARG A 2 -19.42 -0.80 5.97
CA ARG A 2 -20.27 -1.81 6.65
C ARG A 2 -21.57 -2.09 5.88
N ALA A 3 -22.23 -1.07 5.37
CA ALA A 3 -23.44 -1.23 4.55
C ALA A 3 -23.18 -2.00 3.24
N ALA A 4 -21.94 -2.04 2.77
CA ALA A 4 -21.52 -2.80 1.61
C ALA A 4 -20.96 -4.20 1.95
N GLY A 5 -21.05 -4.61 3.23
CA GLY A 5 -20.54 -5.91 3.73
C GLY A 5 -19.01 -5.96 3.88
N MET A 6 -18.35 -4.80 3.93
CA MET A 6 -16.90 -4.70 4.12
C MET A 6 -16.62 -4.14 5.52
N GLU A 7 -15.88 -4.90 6.33
CA GLU A 7 -15.45 -4.44 7.64
C GLU A 7 -14.31 -3.41 7.48
N PRO A 8 -14.44 -2.18 8.03
CA PRO A 8 -13.41 -1.15 7.91
C PRO A 8 -12.13 -1.47 8.71
N TYR A 9 -12.23 -2.36 9.68
CA TYR A 9 -11.11 -2.80 10.52
C TYR A 9 -11.17 -4.33 10.70
N PRO A 10 -10.82 -5.11 9.67
CA PRO A 10 -10.88 -6.57 9.77
C PRO A 10 -9.88 -7.08 10.81
N LEU A 11 -10.34 -7.94 11.71
CA LEU A 11 -9.50 -8.63 12.68
C LEU A 11 -8.88 -9.87 12.01
N GLY A 12 -7.64 -9.76 11.59
CA GLY A 12 -6.86 -10.88 11.04
C GLY A 12 -7.01 -11.07 9.53
N GLY A 13 -5.98 -11.65 8.94
CA GLY A 13 -5.89 -11.91 7.51
C GLY A 13 -6.91 -12.95 7.03
N ASP A 14 -6.97 -13.09 5.74
CA ASP A 14 -7.86 -13.97 4.99
C ASP A 14 -7.94 -15.38 5.62
N LYS A 15 -9.16 -15.81 6.00
CA LYS A 15 -9.44 -17.13 6.59
C LYS A 15 -9.45 -18.28 5.57
N GLY A 16 -8.92 -18.05 4.39
CA GLY A 16 -8.73 -19.08 3.37
C GLY A 16 -7.48 -19.91 3.67
N GLY A 17 -7.64 -21.17 3.98
CA GLY A 17 -6.64 -22.13 4.49
C GLY A 17 -5.43 -22.45 3.62
N THR A 18 -4.90 -21.51 2.88
CA THR A 18 -3.59 -21.58 2.24
C THR A 18 -2.70 -20.56 2.96
N SER A 19 -1.50 -20.96 3.35
CA SER A 19 -0.50 -20.08 3.98
C SER A 19 -0.02 -19.03 2.96
N VAL A 20 -0.86 -18.04 2.70
CA VAL A 20 -0.54 -16.95 1.79
C VAL A 20 0.12 -15.86 2.63
N PHE A 21 1.39 -15.65 2.43
CA PHE A 21 2.12 -14.58 3.08
C PHE A 21 1.68 -13.23 2.50
N VAL A 22 1.17 -12.36 3.36
CA VAL A 22 0.95 -10.96 2.98
C VAL A 22 2.30 -10.26 2.98
N LEU A 23 2.70 -9.79 1.82
CA LEU A 23 3.95 -9.07 1.64
C LEU A 23 3.72 -7.56 1.85
N GLY A 24 4.65 -6.90 2.53
CA GLY A 24 4.75 -5.45 2.43
C GLY A 24 5.29 -5.02 1.06
N VAL A 25 5.07 -3.77 0.69
CA VAL A 25 5.50 -3.20 -0.61
C VAL A 25 6.99 -3.43 -0.85
N GLN A 26 7.84 -3.18 0.15
CA GLN A 26 9.28 -3.34 0.04
C GLN A 26 9.69 -4.79 -0.28
N ASN A 27 9.11 -5.77 0.42
CA ASN A 27 9.40 -7.18 0.20
C ASN A 27 8.86 -7.67 -1.14
N ALA A 28 7.70 -7.21 -1.56
CA ALA A 28 7.14 -7.51 -2.87
C ALA A 28 8.04 -7.02 -4.00
N LEU A 29 8.51 -5.78 -3.95
CA LEU A 29 9.44 -5.23 -4.96
C LEU A 29 10.75 -6.02 -5.04
N ARG A 30 11.31 -6.45 -3.89
CA ARG A 30 12.50 -7.30 -3.85
C ARG A 30 12.28 -8.64 -4.55
N ILE A 31 11.14 -9.28 -4.31
CA ILE A 31 10.79 -10.54 -4.96
C ILE A 31 10.63 -10.33 -6.45
N PHE A 32 9.91 -9.30 -6.88
CA PHE A 32 9.69 -9.01 -8.29
C PHE A 32 10.98 -8.71 -9.06
N SER A 33 11.94 -8.01 -8.43
CA SER A 33 13.26 -7.74 -9.05
C SER A 33 14.17 -8.96 -9.09
N SER A 34 13.99 -9.93 -8.20
CA SER A 34 14.89 -11.08 -8.05
C SER A 34 14.41 -12.32 -8.78
N ILE A 35 13.12 -12.49 -8.96
CA ILE A 35 12.51 -13.72 -9.47
C ILE A 35 11.48 -13.34 -10.53
N ASN A 36 11.78 -13.67 -11.78
CA ASN A 36 10.81 -13.59 -12.87
C ASN A 36 9.86 -14.80 -12.77
N ILE A 37 8.79 -14.66 -11.98
CA ILE A 37 7.76 -15.70 -11.84
C ILE A 37 6.53 -15.23 -12.62
N PRO A 38 6.36 -15.61 -13.88
CA PRO A 38 5.16 -15.29 -14.64
C PRO A 38 3.95 -15.95 -13.98
N ASP A 39 2.82 -15.26 -13.98
CA ASP A 39 1.49 -15.72 -13.53
C ASP A 39 1.36 -16.10 -12.04
N SER A 40 2.32 -15.73 -11.20
CA SER A 40 2.16 -15.93 -9.76
C SER A 40 1.28 -14.85 -9.14
N GLU A 41 0.35 -15.29 -8.30
CA GLU A 41 -0.52 -14.40 -7.53
C GLU A 41 0.15 -14.00 -6.22
N PHE A 42 0.16 -12.71 -5.94
CA PHE A 42 0.76 -12.13 -4.74
C PHE A 42 -0.30 -11.42 -3.92
N ILE A 43 -0.10 -11.40 -2.60
CA ILE A 43 -0.87 -10.54 -1.70
C ILE A 43 0.06 -9.48 -1.15
N VAL A 44 -0.24 -8.23 -1.45
CA VAL A 44 0.55 -7.07 -1.02
C VAL A 44 -0.31 -6.17 -0.15
N SER A 45 0.23 -5.76 0.99
CA SER A 45 -0.39 -4.76 1.86
C SER A 45 0.44 -3.49 1.87
N GLY A 46 -0.23 -2.36 1.83
CA GLY A 46 0.44 -1.05 1.85
C GLY A 46 -0.53 0.09 2.12
N ARG A 47 0.03 1.26 2.38
CA ARG A 47 -0.73 2.48 2.61
C ARG A 47 -0.98 3.21 1.30
N VAL A 48 -2.20 3.64 1.07
CA VAL A 48 -2.59 4.44 -0.10
C VAL A 48 -1.97 5.82 -0.01
N ARG A 49 -1.13 6.16 -0.98
CA ARG A 49 -0.54 7.49 -1.14
C ARG A 49 -1.33 8.34 -2.13
N THR A 50 -1.61 7.81 -3.30
CA THR A 50 -2.36 8.51 -4.35
C THR A 50 -3.42 7.62 -4.96
N LEU A 51 -4.48 8.25 -5.45
CA LEU A 51 -5.61 7.63 -6.13
C LEU A 51 -5.91 8.39 -7.42
N CYS A 52 -5.81 7.73 -8.56
CA CYS A 52 -6.18 8.29 -9.86
C CYS A 52 -7.35 7.49 -10.43
N LYS A 53 -8.51 8.14 -10.58
CA LYS A 53 -9.75 7.52 -11.04
C LYS A 53 -9.93 7.80 -12.54
N HIS A 54 -10.04 6.73 -13.31
CA HIS A 54 -10.39 6.78 -14.72
C HIS A 54 -11.63 5.93 -15.00
N SER A 55 -12.23 6.09 -16.17
CA SER A 55 -13.39 5.28 -16.56
C SER A 55 -13.04 3.79 -16.60
N GLY A 56 -13.55 3.02 -15.64
CA GLY A 56 -13.35 1.57 -15.55
C GLY A 56 -12.03 1.08 -14.95
N VAL A 57 -11.14 2.00 -14.55
CA VAL A 57 -9.83 1.66 -13.94
C VAL A 57 -9.53 2.62 -12.80
N LEU A 58 -9.00 2.10 -11.70
CA LEU A 58 -8.48 2.88 -10.58
C LEU A 58 -7.00 2.55 -10.40
N PHE A 59 -6.15 3.57 -10.50
CA PHE A 59 -4.74 3.48 -10.19
C PHE A 59 -4.52 3.90 -8.75
N VAL A 60 -3.88 3.04 -7.98
CA VAL A 60 -3.59 3.26 -6.57
C VAL A 60 -2.08 3.15 -6.39
N THR A 61 -1.45 4.17 -5.82
CA THR A 61 -0.05 4.05 -5.40
C THR A 61 -0.01 3.67 -3.94
N LEU A 62 0.52 2.51 -3.64
CA LEU A 62 0.83 2.07 -2.28
C LEU A 62 2.21 2.53 -1.88
N VAL A 63 2.37 2.90 -0.63
CA VAL A 63 3.65 3.27 -0.02
C VAL A 63 3.88 2.47 1.25
N GLU A 64 5.12 2.00 1.43
CA GLU A 64 5.61 1.39 2.66
C GLU A 64 7.11 1.69 2.79
N GLU A 65 7.50 2.25 3.93
CA GLU A 65 8.91 2.52 4.27
C GLU A 65 9.69 3.36 3.23
N GLY A 66 9.00 4.18 2.46
CA GLY A 66 9.57 5.01 1.39
C GLY A 66 9.53 4.39 0.00
N GLU A 67 9.31 3.09 -0.09
CA GLU A 67 9.11 2.40 -1.37
C GLU A 67 7.66 2.56 -1.84
N THR A 68 7.48 2.64 -3.15
CA THR A 68 6.16 2.81 -3.77
C THR A 68 5.89 1.75 -4.80
N MET A 69 4.63 1.28 -4.86
CA MET A 69 4.17 0.32 -5.84
C MET A 69 2.85 0.81 -6.45
N GLN A 70 2.75 0.73 -7.76
CA GLN A 70 1.49 0.97 -8.44
C GLN A 70 0.62 -0.28 -8.42
N VAL A 71 -0.65 -0.09 -8.09
CA VAL A 71 -1.70 -1.11 -8.17
C VAL A 71 -2.73 -0.65 -9.19
N VAL A 72 -3.14 -1.54 -10.08
CA VAL A 72 -4.18 -1.31 -11.08
C VAL A 72 -5.40 -2.15 -10.71
N ILE A 73 -6.51 -1.48 -10.40
CA ILE A 73 -7.80 -2.12 -10.14
C ILE A 73 -8.69 -1.89 -11.35
N GLU A 74 -8.85 -2.93 -12.17
CA GLU A 74 -9.59 -2.85 -13.43
C GLU A 74 -10.96 -3.54 -13.31
N ARG A 75 -12.00 -2.91 -13.89
CA ARG A 75 -13.38 -3.43 -13.90
C ARG A 75 -13.48 -4.86 -14.44
N SER A 76 -12.71 -5.15 -15.46
CA SER A 76 -12.70 -6.46 -16.14
C SER A 76 -12.27 -7.61 -15.23
N LEU A 77 -11.41 -7.34 -14.22
CA LEU A 77 -10.84 -8.32 -13.32
C LEU A 77 -11.55 -8.39 -11.98
N VAL A 78 -11.76 -7.22 -11.34
CA VAL A 78 -12.37 -7.18 -10.01
C VAL A 78 -13.90 -7.09 -10.03
N GLY A 79 -14.48 -6.76 -11.17
CA GLY A 79 -15.92 -6.53 -11.33
C GLY A 79 -16.38 -5.14 -10.91
N GLU A 80 -17.55 -4.73 -11.41
CA GLU A 80 -18.14 -3.39 -11.21
C GLU A 80 -18.33 -3.04 -9.74
N ARG A 81 -18.82 -4.00 -8.95
CA ARG A 81 -19.12 -3.79 -7.53
C ARG A 81 -17.89 -3.41 -6.74
N LEU A 82 -16.78 -4.17 -6.87
CA LEU A 82 -15.54 -3.93 -6.11
C LEU A 82 -14.84 -2.67 -6.60
N LEU A 83 -14.86 -2.38 -7.90
CA LEU A 83 -14.34 -1.13 -8.45
C LEU A 83 -15.11 0.08 -7.92
N SER A 84 -16.45 0.02 -7.90
CA SER A 84 -17.31 1.09 -7.38
C SER A 84 -17.06 1.32 -5.88
N LEU A 85 -16.90 0.23 -5.10
CA LEU A 85 -16.55 0.31 -3.68
C LEU A 85 -15.18 0.96 -3.48
N ALA A 86 -14.17 0.56 -4.25
CA ALA A 86 -12.84 1.18 -4.21
C ALA A 86 -12.91 2.67 -4.52
N SER A 87 -13.58 3.02 -5.61
CA SER A 87 -13.69 4.41 -6.05
C SER A 87 -14.41 5.33 -5.05
N ARG A 88 -15.37 4.82 -4.27
CA ARG A 88 -16.15 5.60 -3.31
C ARG A 88 -15.58 5.67 -1.91
N ASN A 89 -14.86 4.61 -1.50
CA ASN A 89 -14.50 4.43 -0.09
C ASN A 89 -12.99 4.46 0.16
N LEU A 90 -12.14 4.36 -0.88
CA LEU A 90 -10.71 4.51 -0.70
C LEU A 90 -10.32 5.98 -0.68
N ASP A 91 -9.54 6.32 0.33
CA ASP A 91 -8.95 7.63 0.52
C ASP A 91 -7.44 7.52 0.75
N THR A 92 -6.75 8.64 0.55
CA THR A 92 -5.32 8.76 0.86
C THR A 92 -5.07 8.53 2.35
N GLY A 93 -4.14 7.65 2.66
CA GLY A 93 -3.82 7.25 4.03
C GLY A 93 -4.41 5.90 4.45
N ASP A 94 -5.40 5.37 3.75
CA ASP A 94 -5.95 4.04 4.04
C ASP A 94 -4.88 2.96 3.88
N ILE A 95 -5.01 1.87 4.63
CA ILE A 95 -4.21 0.66 4.42
C ILE A 95 -5.10 -0.37 3.76
N ILE A 96 -4.64 -0.89 2.63
CA ILE A 96 -5.34 -1.93 1.88
C ILE A 96 -4.45 -3.13 1.65
N THR A 97 -5.09 -4.28 1.52
CA THR A 97 -4.47 -5.52 1.06
C THR A 97 -5.01 -5.83 -0.32
N VAL A 98 -4.13 -6.06 -1.26
CA VAL A 98 -4.45 -6.34 -2.65
C VAL A 98 -3.89 -7.69 -3.04
N ARG A 99 -4.72 -8.52 -3.64
CA ARG A 99 -4.32 -9.76 -4.31
C ARG A 99 -4.28 -9.52 -5.80
N GLY A 100 -3.24 -9.97 -6.47
CA GLY A 100 -3.10 -9.80 -7.90
C GLY A 100 -1.82 -10.39 -8.46
N THR A 101 -1.64 -10.23 -9.76
CA THR A 101 -0.45 -10.66 -10.48
C THR A 101 0.45 -9.46 -10.78
N TYR A 102 1.76 -9.67 -10.73
CA TYR A 102 2.71 -8.64 -11.11
C TYR A 102 2.86 -8.61 -12.64
N GLY A 103 2.79 -7.43 -13.21
CA GLY A 103 2.88 -7.24 -14.64
C GLY A 103 3.03 -5.79 -15.05
N ALA A 104 3.13 -5.54 -16.35
CA ALA A 104 3.16 -4.18 -16.87
C ALA A 104 1.73 -3.67 -17.09
N SER A 105 1.46 -2.44 -16.64
CA SER A 105 0.24 -1.71 -17.00
C SER A 105 0.24 -1.41 -18.52
N ARG A 106 -0.91 -0.98 -19.06
CA ARG A 106 -1.02 -0.61 -20.49
C ARG A 106 0.00 0.43 -20.95
N ASN A 107 0.53 1.24 -20.03
CA ASN A 107 1.54 2.24 -20.30
C ASN A 107 2.97 1.75 -20.08
N GLY A 108 3.18 0.44 -19.89
CA GLY A 108 4.49 -0.16 -19.63
C GLY A 108 5.03 0.02 -18.21
N THR A 109 4.27 0.63 -17.30
CA THR A 109 4.69 0.78 -15.91
C THR A 109 4.48 -0.54 -15.16
N GLU A 110 5.51 -1.00 -14.47
CA GLU A 110 5.44 -2.17 -13.60
C GLU A 110 4.42 -1.95 -12.49
N SER A 111 3.46 -2.86 -12.37
CA SER A 111 2.30 -2.69 -11.51
C SER A 111 1.77 -4.03 -11.00
N LEU A 112 1.13 -4.01 -9.85
CA LEU A 112 0.32 -5.13 -9.37
C LEU A 112 -1.08 -5.02 -9.98
N ILE A 113 -1.46 -5.97 -10.84
CA ILE A 113 -2.79 -6.04 -11.46
C ILE A 113 -3.72 -6.77 -10.49
N ALA A 114 -4.65 -6.04 -9.89
CA ALA A 114 -5.50 -6.55 -8.84
C ALA A 114 -6.58 -7.49 -9.36
N THR A 115 -6.69 -8.66 -8.75
CA THR A 115 -7.83 -9.60 -8.89
C THR A 115 -8.85 -9.40 -7.77
N SER A 116 -8.38 -9.00 -6.58
CA SER A 116 -9.25 -8.60 -5.46
C SER A 116 -8.53 -7.61 -4.53
N TRP A 117 -9.30 -6.93 -3.70
CA TRP A 117 -8.77 -6.03 -2.68
C TRP A 117 -9.62 -6.04 -1.42
N HIS A 118 -9.02 -5.72 -0.28
CA HIS A 118 -9.67 -5.59 1.01
C HIS A 118 -9.18 -4.35 1.75
N MET A 119 -10.07 -3.72 2.50
CA MET A 119 -9.69 -2.66 3.44
C MET A 119 -9.06 -3.30 4.68
N ALA A 120 -7.78 -3.04 4.92
CA ALA A 120 -7.10 -3.48 6.14
C ALA A 120 -7.31 -2.49 7.29
N SER A 121 -7.21 -1.19 7.01
CA SER A 121 -7.51 -0.14 7.98
C SER A 121 -7.90 1.16 7.29
N LYS A 122 -8.96 1.80 7.78
CA LYS A 122 -9.41 3.10 7.31
C LYS A 122 -8.66 4.22 8.03
N SER A 123 -8.10 5.16 7.29
CA SER A 123 -7.51 6.36 7.87
C SER A 123 -8.60 7.33 8.33
N LEU A 124 -8.58 7.72 9.59
CA LEU A 124 -9.54 8.68 10.15
C LEU A 124 -9.15 10.13 9.87
N HIS A 125 -7.87 10.37 9.61
CA HIS A 125 -7.35 11.70 9.29
C HIS A 125 -6.58 11.66 7.98
N PRO A 126 -6.70 12.69 7.14
CA PRO A 126 -5.92 12.78 5.91
C PRO A 126 -4.43 12.92 6.23
N ILE A 127 -3.59 12.20 5.48
CA ILE A 127 -2.14 12.29 5.61
C ILE A 127 -1.64 13.33 4.61
N PRO A 128 -0.96 14.38 5.07
CA PRO A 128 -0.49 15.48 4.23
C PRO A 128 0.82 15.11 3.52
N PHE A 129 0.82 14.15 2.60
CA PHE A 129 2.03 13.66 1.93
C PHE A 129 2.83 14.74 1.20
N ASP A 130 2.16 15.77 0.67
CA ASP A 130 2.81 16.78 -0.17
C ASP A 130 2.88 18.17 0.49
N SER A 131 2.31 18.35 1.68
CA SER A 131 2.16 19.68 2.32
C SER A 131 2.74 19.78 3.73
N PHE A 132 3.39 18.73 4.23
CA PHE A 132 3.89 18.69 5.62
C PHE A 132 5.33 19.21 5.70
N THR A 133 5.52 20.51 5.50
CA THR A 133 6.85 21.16 5.38
C THR A 133 7.25 21.99 6.61
N ASP A 134 6.29 22.45 7.43
CA ASP A 134 6.59 23.30 8.59
C ASP A 134 7.46 22.57 9.64
N PRO A 135 8.66 23.10 9.98
CA PRO A 135 9.59 22.45 10.90
C PRO A 135 9.02 22.22 12.31
N GLU A 136 8.22 23.15 12.83
CA GLU A 136 7.63 23.02 14.15
C GLU A 136 6.54 21.94 14.18
N ALA A 137 5.67 21.89 13.16
CA ALA A 137 4.67 20.86 13.02
C ALA A 137 5.30 19.47 12.86
N ARG A 138 6.41 19.35 12.15
CA ARG A 138 7.19 18.11 11.98
C ARG A 138 7.75 17.59 13.28
N LEU A 139 8.27 18.47 14.14
CA LEU A 139 8.75 18.09 15.48
C LEU A 139 7.60 17.65 16.41
N ARG A 140 6.49 18.39 16.41
CA ARG A 140 5.32 18.08 17.25
C ARG A 140 4.58 16.82 16.82
N ARG A 141 4.49 16.56 15.51
CA ARG A 141 3.80 15.40 14.93
C ARG A 141 4.80 14.44 14.32
N ARG A 142 5.71 13.92 15.15
CA ARG A 142 6.81 13.06 14.67
C ARG A 142 6.35 11.82 13.94
N SER A 143 5.23 11.20 14.32
CA SER A 143 4.66 10.05 13.61
C SER A 143 4.26 10.39 12.18
N THR A 144 3.65 11.54 11.95
CA THR A 144 3.30 12.04 10.62
C THR A 144 4.55 12.37 9.82
N ASP A 145 5.55 13.01 10.44
CA ASP A 145 6.82 13.33 9.81
C ASP A 145 7.55 12.09 9.28
N LEU A 146 7.63 11.04 10.10
CA LEU A 146 8.24 9.77 9.71
C LEU A 146 7.50 9.05 8.59
N LEU A 147 6.19 9.23 8.50
CA LEU A 147 5.37 8.64 7.46
C LEU A 147 5.50 9.38 6.12
N VAL A 148 5.61 10.70 6.17
CA VAL A 148 5.65 11.58 4.99
C VAL A 148 7.06 11.71 4.43
N HIS A 149 8.09 11.71 5.30
CA HIS A 149 9.48 11.90 4.94
C HIS A 149 10.31 10.62 5.18
N PRO A 150 10.48 9.77 4.15
CA PRO A 150 11.20 8.49 4.29
C PRO A 150 12.67 8.64 4.71
N ASP A 151 13.32 9.74 4.35
CA ASP A 151 14.68 10.10 4.77
C ASP A 151 14.82 10.16 6.30
N GLN A 152 13.81 10.65 7.00
CA GLN A 152 13.80 10.70 8.46
C GLN A 152 13.74 9.31 9.08
N MET A 153 13.01 8.38 8.47
CA MET A 153 12.97 6.98 8.88
C MET A 153 14.32 6.30 8.66
N GLN A 154 14.97 6.56 7.53
CA GLN A 154 16.31 6.03 7.24
C GLN A 154 17.35 6.51 8.26
N ASN A 155 17.32 7.78 8.65
CA ASN A 155 18.17 8.34 9.69
C ASN A 155 18.01 7.63 11.04
N LEU A 156 16.76 7.29 11.43
CA LEU A 156 16.49 6.52 12.65
C LEU A 156 17.03 5.09 12.56
N ARG A 157 16.91 4.45 11.40
CA ARG A 157 17.44 3.10 11.15
C ARG A 157 18.98 3.08 11.22
N LEU A 158 19.63 4.06 10.59
CA LEU A 158 21.08 4.22 10.65
C LEU A 158 21.55 4.40 12.10
N ARG A 159 20.90 5.30 12.86
CA ARG A 159 21.18 5.47 14.29
C ARG A 159 21.06 4.16 15.06
N THR A 160 20.00 3.39 14.82
CA THR A 160 19.80 2.09 15.48
C THR A 160 20.91 1.10 15.12
N ALA A 161 21.30 1.06 13.85
CA ALA A 161 22.39 0.17 13.39
C ALA A 161 23.73 0.52 14.04
N VAL A 162 24.06 1.82 14.10
CA VAL A 162 25.29 2.30 14.78
C VAL A 162 25.28 1.92 16.27
N ILE A 163 24.16 2.16 16.97
CA ILE A 163 24.06 1.82 18.40
C ILE A 163 24.19 0.30 18.61
N LYS A 164 23.58 -0.51 17.74
CA LYS A 164 23.73 -1.97 17.81
C LYS A 164 25.17 -2.41 17.62
N ALA A 165 25.89 -1.84 16.63
CA ALA A 165 27.28 -2.16 16.38
C ALA A 165 28.21 -1.74 17.53
N LEU A 166 27.91 -0.65 18.23
CA LEU A 166 28.67 -0.21 19.40
C LEU A 166 28.43 -1.06 20.65
N ARG A 167 27.30 -1.79 20.71
CA ARG A 167 26.93 -2.65 21.84
C ARG A 167 27.27 -4.12 21.65
N ALA A 168 27.68 -4.52 20.45
CA ALA A 168 28.14 -5.87 20.11
C ALA A 168 29.60 -6.07 20.46
#